data_f26194f1a809c0a2ec357ce4abe5e5db
#
_entry.id   f26194f1a809c0a2ec357ce4abe5e5db
#
_cell.length_a   1.000
_cell.length_b   1.000
_cell.length_c   1.000
_cell.angle_alpha   90.00
_cell.angle_beta   90.00
_cell.angle_gamma   90.00
#
_symmetry.space_group_name_H-M   'P 1'
#
loop_
_entity.id
_entity.type
_entity.pdbx_description
1 polymer ?
#
loop_
_entity_poly.entity_id
_entity_poly.type
_entity_poly.pdbx_seq_one_letter_code
_entity_poly.pdbx_strand_id
1 'polypeptide(L)'
;MIDVYTWPTPNGHKVHIMLQETGLEHTIHPIDIQAGDQFKPDFLKISPNNKMPAIVDRDGPGGRPISIFESAAILIYLGNKTGRFLPKDEHKYYDVMQWLMFQMGSVGPMLGQCHHFNAYAPLRVPAEKLEYARDRYINEGNRIYGVIDRRLADNEWIAAGEYTIADMAIMPWLRDPAKQGVDISKYPNLQRWRDRIWERPQVVAALETLAENRRKDNSFDDKSWEIMYGRTQSSQGTAAG
;
A
#
# COMPACT_ATOMS: atom_id res chain seq x y z
N MET A 1 -15.41 -17.28 -0.08
CA MET A 1 -15.68 -15.84 -0.27
C MET A 1 -14.85 -15.03 0.74
N ILE A 2 -14.20 -13.96 0.30
CA ILE A 2 -13.30 -13.13 1.09
C ILE A 2 -13.93 -11.76 1.33
N ASP A 3 -14.10 -11.35 2.58
CA ASP A 3 -14.48 -9.98 2.93
C ASP A 3 -13.21 -9.11 2.99
N VAL A 4 -13.20 -7.97 2.29
CA VAL A 4 -12.04 -7.09 2.13
C VAL A 4 -12.36 -5.72 2.71
N TYR A 5 -11.74 -5.38 3.81
CA TYR A 5 -11.87 -4.10 4.50
C TYR A 5 -10.78 -3.16 4.03
N THR A 6 -11.14 -2.14 3.25
CA THR A 6 -10.17 -1.39 2.47
C THR A 6 -10.60 0.04 2.16
N TRP A 7 -9.66 0.83 1.62
CA TRP A 7 -9.85 2.18 1.09
C TRP A 7 -8.95 2.39 -0.14
N PRO A 8 -9.25 3.29 -1.09
CA PRO A 8 -8.48 3.47 -2.34
C PRO A 8 -7.16 4.21 -2.11
N THR A 9 -6.29 3.61 -1.31
CA THR A 9 -4.93 4.05 -1.00
C THR A 9 -3.90 3.12 -1.63
N PRO A 10 -2.62 3.49 -1.69
CA PRO A 10 -1.59 2.58 -2.19
C PRO A 10 -1.58 1.21 -1.49
N ASN A 11 -1.84 1.15 -0.17
CA ASN A 11 -1.89 -0.12 0.55
C ASN A 11 -3.14 -0.94 0.22
N GLY A 12 -4.31 -0.30 0.06
CA GLY A 12 -5.54 -0.98 -0.40
C GLY A 12 -5.38 -1.56 -1.80
N HIS A 13 -4.80 -0.78 -2.70
CA HIS A 13 -4.59 -1.22 -4.09
C HIS A 13 -3.71 -2.47 -4.21
N LYS A 14 -2.77 -2.74 -3.30
CA LYS A 14 -2.00 -4.00 -3.29
C LYS A 14 -2.93 -5.22 -3.27
N VAL A 15 -3.90 -5.19 -2.36
CA VAL A 15 -4.86 -6.29 -2.20
C VAL A 15 -5.86 -6.33 -3.35
N HIS A 16 -6.33 -5.17 -3.81
CA HIS A 16 -7.23 -5.09 -4.97
C HIS A 16 -6.57 -5.71 -6.21
N ILE A 17 -5.29 -5.41 -6.47
CA ILE A 17 -4.52 -5.99 -7.59
C ILE A 17 -4.46 -7.51 -7.46
N MET A 18 -4.09 -8.03 -6.29
CA MET A 18 -4.00 -9.46 -6.07
C MET A 18 -5.34 -10.18 -6.28
N LEU A 19 -6.43 -9.59 -5.82
CA LEU A 19 -7.77 -10.15 -6.01
C LEU A 19 -8.20 -10.18 -7.48
N GLN A 20 -7.96 -9.09 -8.21
CA GLN A 20 -8.25 -9.04 -9.65
C GLN A 20 -7.36 -10.00 -10.45
N GLU A 21 -6.07 -10.08 -10.16
CA GLU A 21 -5.12 -10.98 -10.83
C GLU A 21 -5.44 -12.47 -10.57
N THR A 22 -5.97 -12.79 -9.40
CA THR A 22 -6.33 -14.18 -9.06
C THR A 22 -7.75 -14.56 -9.44
N GLY A 23 -8.65 -13.58 -9.59
CA GLY A 23 -10.07 -13.81 -9.84
C GLY A 23 -10.83 -14.37 -8.62
N LEU A 24 -10.27 -14.20 -7.41
CA LEU A 24 -10.91 -14.65 -6.18
C LEU A 24 -12.22 -13.90 -5.91
N GLU A 25 -13.27 -14.65 -5.61
CA GLU A 25 -14.57 -14.08 -5.21
C GLU A 25 -14.43 -13.32 -3.88
N HIS A 26 -14.86 -12.05 -3.87
CA HIS A 26 -14.70 -11.18 -2.71
C HIS A 26 -15.81 -10.12 -2.61
N THR A 27 -15.97 -9.60 -1.39
CA THR A 27 -16.86 -8.47 -1.08
C THR A 27 -16.04 -7.33 -0.52
N ILE A 28 -16.21 -6.11 -1.07
CA ILE A 28 -15.53 -4.90 -0.59
C ILE A 28 -16.35 -4.25 0.54
N HIS A 29 -15.69 -3.99 1.65
CA HIS A 29 -16.19 -3.21 2.78
C HIS A 29 -15.35 -1.94 2.91
N PRO A 30 -15.87 -0.76 2.51
CA PRO A 30 -15.14 0.48 2.63
C PRO A 30 -14.84 0.84 4.09
N ILE A 31 -13.61 1.25 4.38
CA ILE A 31 -13.16 1.79 5.66
C ILE A 31 -12.74 3.23 5.43
N ASP A 32 -13.65 4.17 5.65
CA ASP A 32 -13.34 5.59 5.49
C ASP A 32 -12.39 6.08 6.59
N ILE A 33 -11.12 6.13 6.24
CA ILE A 33 -10.05 6.54 7.16
C ILE A 33 -10.13 8.01 7.56
N GLN A 34 -10.85 8.83 6.81
CA GLN A 34 -11.08 10.25 7.13
C GLN A 34 -12.24 10.43 8.10
N ALA A 35 -13.23 9.53 8.04
CA ALA A 35 -14.35 9.50 8.98
C ALA A 35 -14.00 8.79 10.31
N GLY A 36 -12.88 8.05 10.37
CA GLY A 36 -12.43 7.34 11.58
C GLY A 36 -12.94 5.91 11.67
N ASP A 37 -13.39 5.29 10.57
CA ASP A 37 -13.90 3.92 10.58
C ASP A 37 -12.87 2.89 11.07
N GLN A 38 -11.57 3.19 10.89
CA GLN A 38 -10.47 2.34 11.37
C GLN A 38 -10.41 2.20 12.89
N PHE A 39 -11.10 3.05 13.63
CA PHE A 39 -11.16 3.01 15.10
C PHE A 39 -12.43 2.34 15.65
N LYS A 40 -13.36 1.95 14.76
CA LYS A 40 -14.58 1.25 15.18
C LYS A 40 -14.26 -0.11 15.81
N PRO A 41 -14.93 -0.47 16.94
CA PRO A 41 -14.63 -1.73 17.67
C PRO A 41 -14.67 -2.99 16.80
N ASP A 42 -15.59 -3.06 15.84
CA ASP A 42 -15.70 -4.23 14.96
C ASP A 42 -14.54 -4.34 13.99
N PHE A 43 -14.02 -3.21 13.48
CA PHE A 43 -12.82 -3.22 12.65
C PHE A 43 -11.57 -3.54 13.47
N LEU A 44 -11.45 -3.06 14.70
CA LEU A 44 -10.32 -3.36 15.60
C LEU A 44 -10.19 -4.85 15.93
N LYS A 45 -11.30 -5.60 15.94
CA LYS A 45 -11.25 -7.08 16.08
C LYS A 45 -10.58 -7.76 14.89
N ILE A 46 -10.65 -7.14 13.69
CA ILE A 46 -10.08 -7.65 12.44
C ILE A 46 -8.65 -7.13 12.25
N SER A 47 -8.43 -5.86 12.55
CA SER A 47 -7.13 -5.17 12.42
C SER A 47 -6.80 -4.40 13.70
N PRO A 48 -6.14 -5.02 14.68
CA PRO A 48 -5.79 -4.38 15.95
C PRO A 48 -4.81 -3.20 15.79
N ASN A 49 -4.13 -3.10 14.65
CA ASN A 49 -3.29 -1.96 14.30
C ASN A 49 -4.09 -0.73 13.81
N ASN A 50 -5.44 -0.80 13.79
CA ASN A 50 -6.31 0.25 13.24
C ASN A 50 -5.90 0.77 11.85
N LYS A 51 -5.39 -0.10 11.01
CA LYS A 51 -4.98 0.20 9.63
C LYS A 51 -5.67 -0.74 8.64
N MET A 52 -6.09 -0.18 7.50
CA MET A 52 -6.51 -0.96 6.35
C MET A 52 -5.30 -1.16 5.40
N PRO A 53 -5.33 -2.17 4.54
CA PRO A 53 -6.35 -3.19 4.35
C PRO A 53 -6.29 -4.31 5.39
N ALA A 54 -7.44 -4.98 5.56
CA ALA A 54 -7.55 -6.25 6.26
C ALA A 54 -8.54 -7.15 5.50
N ILE A 55 -8.44 -8.46 5.68
CA ILE A 55 -9.39 -9.42 5.10
C ILE A 55 -9.94 -10.36 6.15
N VAL A 56 -11.14 -10.90 5.88
CA VAL A 56 -11.67 -12.08 6.55
C VAL A 56 -11.96 -13.11 5.47
N ASP A 57 -11.19 -14.19 5.44
CA ASP A 57 -11.49 -15.32 4.55
C ASP A 57 -12.36 -16.32 5.32
N ARG A 58 -13.58 -16.53 4.83
CA ARG A 58 -14.56 -17.43 5.47
C ARG A 58 -14.20 -18.89 5.25
N ASP A 59 -13.41 -19.20 4.22
CA ASP A 59 -12.88 -20.51 3.90
C ASP A 59 -11.35 -20.51 3.98
N GLY A 60 -10.86 -20.31 5.19
CA GLY A 60 -9.43 -20.30 5.50
C GLY A 60 -8.86 -21.71 5.73
N PRO A 61 -7.64 -21.79 6.27
CA PRO A 61 -6.97 -23.08 6.51
C PRO A 61 -7.80 -24.03 7.36
N GLY A 62 -7.97 -25.27 6.88
CA GLY A 62 -8.79 -26.28 7.52
C GLY A 62 -10.29 -25.97 7.51
N GLY A 63 -10.76 -25.15 6.56
CA GLY A 63 -12.17 -24.77 6.40
C GLY A 63 -12.67 -23.82 7.49
N ARG A 64 -11.79 -23.17 8.24
CA ARG A 64 -12.15 -22.24 9.32
C ARG A 64 -11.88 -20.79 8.91
N PRO A 65 -12.75 -19.84 9.29
CA PRO A 65 -12.51 -18.45 9.01
C PRO A 65 -11.19 -17.95 9.60
N ILE A 66 -10.53 -17.03 8.87
CA ILE A 66 -9.31 -16.37 9.32
C ILE A 66 -9.37 -14.87 9.01
N SER A 67 -8.97 -14.05 9.99
CA SER A 67 -8.75 -12.62 9.78
C SER A 67 -7.26 -12.36 9.60
N ILE A 68 -6.91 -11.52 8.60
CA ILE A 68 -5.51 -11.16 8.31
C ILE A 68 -5.44 -9.66 8.08
N PHE A 69 -4.58 -8.99 8.81
CA PHE A 69 -4.17 -7.60 8.57
C PHE A 69 -2.71 -7.58 8.12
N GLU A 70 -2.16 -6.41 7.77
CA GLU A 70 -0.91 -6.17 7.06
C GLU A 70 -0.98 -6.57 5.58
N SER A 71 -0.84 -5.58 4.70
CA SER A 71 -1.01 -5.81 3.26
C SER A 71 -0.08 -6.88 2.69
N ALA A 72 1.17 -6.98 3.17
CA ALA A 72 2.08 -8.04 2.73
C ALA A 72 1.68 -9.43 3.25
N ALA A 73 1.21 -9.53 4.49
CA ALA A 73 0.72 -10.80 5.03
C ALA A 73 -0.50 -11.30 4.24
N ILE A 74 -1.38 -10.37 3.84
CA ILE A 74 -2.52 -10.67 2.97
C ILE A 74 -2.03 -11.18 1.61
N LEU A 75 -1.05 -10.51 0.98
CA LEU A 75 -0.50 -10.96 -0.31
C LEU A 75 0.13 -12.36 -0.22
N ILE A 76 0.91 -12.63 0.83
CA ILE A 76 1.51 -13.96 1.08
C ILE A 76 0.40 -15.01 1.24
N TYR A 77 -0.61 -14.71 2.05
CA TYR A 77 -1.75 -15.61 2.26
C TYR A 77 -2.47 -15.95 0.96
N LEU A 78 -2.82 -14.93 0.18
CA LEU A 78 -3.52 -15.12 -1.09
C LEU A 78 -2.65 -15.82 -2.13
N GLY A 79 -1.34 -15.55 -2.15
CA GLY A 79 -0.35 -16.25 -2.98
C GLY A 79 -0.29 -17.73 -2.64
N ASN A 80 -0.23 -18.07 -1.36
CA ASN A 80 -0.27 -19.47 -0.89
C ASN A 80 -1.61 -20.14 -1.19
N LYS A 81 -2.73 -19.45 -0.94
CA LYS A 81 -4.09 -19.99 -1.19
C LYS A 81 -4.31 -20.32 -2.67
N THR A 82 -3.80 -19.51 -3.57
CA THR A 82 -4.01 -19.65 -5.02
C THR A 82 -2.88 -20.39 -5.74
N GLY A 83 -1.70 -20.50 -5.12
CA GLY A 83 -0.49 -20.99 -5.77
C GLY A 83 0.03 -20.09 -6.89
N ARG A 84 -0.37 -18.81 -6.92
CA ARG A 84 -0.03 -17.82 -7.95
C ARG A 84 0.75 -16.63 -7.37
N PHE A 85 1.68 -16.07 -8.16
CA PHE A 85 2.45 -14.86 -7.84
C PHE A 85 3.37 -14.98 -6.62
N LEU A 86 3.52 -16.18 -6.08
CA LEU A 86 4.47 -16.50 -5.00
C LEU A 86 5.11 -17.85 -5.36
N PRO A 87 6.36 -17.84 -5.83
CA PRO A 87 7.07 -19.06 -6.23
C PRO A 87 7.24 -20.05 -5.07
N LYS A 88 7.20 -21.36 -5.40
CA LYS A 88 7.48 -22.43 -4.45
C LYS A 88 8.96 -22.82 -4.40
N ASP A 89 9.73 -22.47 -5.44
CA ASP A 89 11.20 -22.62 -5.43
C ASP A 89 11.76 -21.74 -4.32
N GLU A 90 12.58 -22.31 -3.47
CA GLU A 90 13.05 -21.66 -2.24
C GLU A 90 13.93 -20.43 -2.52
N HIS A 91 14.79 -20.47 -3.54
CA HIS A 91 15.60 -19.32 -3.93
C HIS A 91 14.74 -18.17 -4.44
N LYS A 92 13.78 -18.45 -5.31
CA LYS A 92 12.82 -17.47 -5.83
C LYS A 92 11.92 -16.94 -4.72
N TYR A 93 11.48 -17.80 -3.80
CA TYR A 93 10.67 -17.41 -2.66
C TYR A 93 11.37 -16.36 -1.81
N TYR A 94 12.62 -16.58 -1.41
CA TYR A 94 13.37 -15.62 -0.62
C TYR A 94 13.76 -14.36 -1.40
N ASP A 95 13.96 -14.45 -2.73
CA ASP A 95 14.09 -13.25 -3.57
C ASP A 95 12.82 -12.40 -3.52
N VAL A 96 11.62 -13.01 -3.60
CA VAL A 96 10.35 -12.29 -3.43
C VAL A 96 10.20 -11.71 -2.02
N MET A 97 10.51 -12.50 -0.98
CA MET A 97 10.33 -12.07 0.41
C MET A 97 11.19 -10.85 0.76
N GLN A 98 12.47 -10.80 0.35
CA GLN A 98 13.30 -9.64 0.67
C GLN A 98 12.78 -8.35 0.01
N TRP A 99 12.29 -8.40 -1.23
CA TRP A 99 11.72 -7.24 -1.90
C TRP A 99 10.34 -6.85 -1.33
N LEU A 100 9.56 -7.83 -0.91
CA LEU A 100 8.30 -7.58 -0.19
C LEU A 100 8.57 -6.92 1.17
N MET A 101 9.56 -7.38 1.93
CA MET A 101 9.96 -6.76 3.19
C MET A 101 10.59 -5.38 2.98
N PHE A 102 11.38 -5.18 1.92
CA PHE A 102 11.85 -3.85 1.53
C PHE A 102 10.68 -2.89 1.26
N GLN A 103 9.61 -3.37 0.63
CA GLN A 103 8.41 -2.56 0.46
C GLN A 103 7.78 -2.18 1.80
N MET A 104 7.64 -3.12 2.73
CA MET A 104 6.98 -2.88 4.02
C MET A 104 7.83 -2.05 4.98
N GLY A 105 9.16 -2.26 4.98
CA GLY A 105 10.07 -1.56 5.89
C GLY A 105 10.60 -0.22 5.37
N SER A 106 10.57 -0.01 4.06
CA SER A 106 11.18 1.19 3.45
C SER A 106 10.24 1.89 2.48
N VAL A 107 9.83 1.24 1.38
CA VAL A 107 9.10 1.93 0.29
C VAL A 107 7.81 2.56 0.81
N GLY A 108 6.92 1.77 1.41
CA GLY A 108 5.64 2.26 1.92
C GLY A 108 5.78 3.36 2.98
N PRO A 109 6.49 3.10 4.09
CA PRO A 109 6.66 4.07 5.17
C PRO A 109 7.35 5.36 4.72
N MET A 110 8.48 5.26 4.01
CA MET A 110 9.26 6.45 3.64
C MET A 110 8.57 7.28 2.55
N LEU A 111 8.01 6.65 1.51
CA LEU A 111 7.26 7.37 0.49
C LEU A 111 5.95 7.95 1.04
N GLY A 112 5.36 7.33 2.07
CA GLY A 112 4.25 7.90 2.84
C GLY A 112 4.64 9.20 3.53
N GLN A 113 5.83 9.27 4.14
CA GLN A 113 6.36 10.49 4.72
C GLN A 113 6.70 11.53 3.63
N CYS A 114 7.25 11.10 2.49
CA CYS A 114 7.44 12.02 1.34
C CYS A 114 6.12 12.69 0.94
N HIS A 115 5.04 11.90 0.78
CA HIS A 115 3.70 12.44 0.51
C HIS A 115 3.24 13.41 1.58
N HIS A 116 3.41 13.04 2.86
CA HIS A 116 2.96 13.88 3.96
C HIS A 116 3.66 15.23 3.97
N PHE A 117 4.99 15.23 3.98
CA PHE A 117 5.77 16.47 4.12
C PHE A 117 5.87 17.29 2.83
N ASN A 118 5.65 16.69 1.66
CA ASN A 118 5.70 17.41 0.38
C ASN A 118 4.33 17.85 -0.15
N ALA A 119 3.25 17.10 0.15
CA ALA A 119 1.95 17.36 -0.46
C ALA A 119 0.83 17.73 0.55
N TYR A 120 0.85 17.21 1.78
CA TYR A 120 -0.24 17.40 2.74
C TYR A 120 0.09 18.45 3.79
N ALA A 121 1.19 18.29 4.50
CA ALA A 121 1.58 19.17 5.58
C ALA A 121 1.79 20.64 5.14
N PRO A 122 2.30 20.97 3.93
CA PRO A 122 2.45 22.36 3.48
C PRO A 122 1.13 23.14 3.41
N LEU A 123 -0.02 22.46 3.36
CA LEU A 123 -1.34 23.09 3.38
C LEU A 123 -1.78 23.52 4.80
N ARG A 124 -1.05 23.10 5.83
CA ARG A 124 -1.45 23.24 7.25
C ARG A 124 -0.35 23.73 8.17
N VAL A 125 0.90 23.54 7.80
CA VAL A 125 2.05 23.80 8.65
C VAL A 125 2.98 24.79 7.94
N PRO A 126 3.47 25.83 8.65
CA PRO A 126 4.41 26.80 8.10
C PRO A 126 5.67 26.13 7.52
N ALA A 127 6.17 26.68 6.41
CA ALA A 127 7.26 26.09 5.63
C ALA A 127 8.54 25.88 6.46
N GLU A 128 8.89 26.82 7.33
CA GLU A 128 10.08 26.78 8.19
C GLU A 128 10.07 25.62 9.18
N LYS A 129 8.87 25.09 9.52
CA LYS A 129 8.73 23.89 10.38
C LYS A 129 8.83 22.59 9.62
N LEU A 130 8.77 22.64 8.29
CA LEU A 130 8.74 21.45 7.43
C LEU A 130 10.05 21.22 6.70
N GLU A 131 10.88 22.22 6.51
CA GLU A 131 12.04 22.22 5.61
C GLU A 131 12.95 21.01 5.83
N TYR A 132 13.45 20.81 7.06
CA TYR A 132 14.34 19.70 7.37
C TYR A 132 13.69 18.32 7.09
N ALA A 133 12.46 18.12 7.55
CA ALA A 133 11.77 16.83 7.37
C ALA A 133 11.46 16.57 5.89
N ARG A 134 11.02 17.60 5.16
CA ARG A 134 10.76 17.53 3.73
C ARG A 134 12.01 17.11 2.95
N ASP A 135 13.13 17.82 3.18
CA ASP A 135 14.40 17.51 2.50
C ASP A 135 14.89 16.10 2.85
N ARG A 136 14.83 15.74 4.13
CA ARG A 136 15.23 14.41 4.61
C ARG A 136 14.46 13.30 3.90
N TYR A 137 13.13 13.42 3.80
CA TYR A 137 12.29 12.38 3.20
C TYR A 137 12.34 12.40 1.68
N ILE A 138 12.45 13.55 1.01
CA ILE A 138 12.65 13.60 -0.44
C ILE A 138 13.97 12.91 -0.83
N ASN A 139 15.06 13.15 -0.07
CA ASN A 139 16.34 12.48 -0.29
C ASN A 139 16.22 10.96 -0.11
N GLU A 140 15.51 10.50 0.92
CA GLU A 140 15.26 9.07 1.12
C GLU A 140 14.36 8.49 0.02
N GLY A 141 13.35 9.24 -0.44
CA GLY A 141 12.53 8.86 -1.59
C GLY A 141 13.38 8.63 -2.83
N ASN A 142 14.24 9.59 -3.18
CA ASN A 142 15.16 9.46 -4.32
C ASN A 142 16.11 8.25 -4.16
N ARG A 143 16.61 7.97 -2.95
CA ARG A 143 17.41 6.77 -2.68
C ARG A 143 16.63 5.48 -2.98
N ILE A 144 15.38 5.39 -2.53
CA ILE A 144 14.49 4.23 -2.75
C ILE A 144 14.22 4.03 -4.25
N TYR A 145 13.87 5.11 -4.96
CA TYR A 145 13.68 5.06 -6.41
C TYR A 145 14.93 4.56 -7.13
N GLY A 146 16.12 5.05 -6.73
CA GLY A 146 17.41 4.59 -7.27
C GLY A 146 17.73 3.12 -6.99
N VAL A 147 17.33 2.58 -5.82
CA VAL A 147 17.47 1.14 -5.52
C VAL A 147 16.62 0.30 -6.47
N ILE A 148 15.36 0.69 -6.66
CA ILE A 148 14.44 -0.03 -7.55
C ILE A 148 14.91 0.09 -9.01
N ASP A 149 15.31 1.27 -9.46
CA ASP A 149 15.78 1.49 -10.83
C ASP A 149 17.01 0.65 -11.16
N ARG A 150 18.00 0.60 -10.27
CA ARG A 150 19.19 -0.26 -10.44
C ARG A 150 18.83 -1.75 -10.49
N ARG A 151 17.89 -2.20 -9.64
CA ARG A 151 17.41 -3.60 -9.71
C ARG A 151 16.81 -3.92 -11.07
N LEU A 152 16.07 -2.99 -11.64
CA LEU A 152 15.36 -3.14 -12.90
C LEU A 152 16.24 -2.88 -14.16
N ALA A 153 17.51 -2.50 -13.99
CA ALA A 153 18.43 -2.34 -15.10
C ALA A 153 18.65 -3.68 -15.83
N ASP A 154 18.84 -4.75 -15.06
CA ASP A 154 19.11 -6.10 -15.58
C ASP A 154 17.97 -7.10 -15.32
N ASN A 155 16.85 -6.63 -14.78
CA ASN A 155 15.70 -7.47 -14.44
C ASN A 155 14.42 -6.89 -15.01
N GLU A 156 13.59 -7.77 -15.58
CA GLU A 156 12.27 -7.39 -16.08
C GLU A 156 11.25 -7.12 -14.96
N TRP A 157 11.40 -7.85 -13.84
CA TRP A 157 10.55 -7.81 -12.65
C TRP A 157 11.39 -7.61 -11.40
N ILE A 158 10.75 -7.15 -10.33
CA ILE A 158 11.43 -6.85 -9.06
C ILE A 158 12.10 -8.10 -8.48
N ALA A 159 11.46 -9.27 -8.60
CA ALA A 159 11.95 -10.50 -8.01
C ALA A 159 11.66 -11.73 -8.88
N ALA A 160 12.41 -12.81 -8.65
CA ALA A 160 12.17 -14.14 -9.19
C ALA A 160 12.16 -14.27 -10.74
N GLY A 161 12.44 -13.18 -11.47
CA GLY A 161 12.36 -13.15 -12.94
C GLY A 161 10.93 -13.21 -13.51
N GLU A 162 9.93 -13.00 -12.68
CA GLU A 162 8.50 -13.07 -13.03
C GLU A 162 7.67 -12.07 -12.21
N TYR A 163 6.46 -11.75 -12.70
CA TYR A 163 5.53 -10.88 -11.98
C TYR A 163 5.04 -11.56 -10.69
N THR A 164 5.27 -10.91 -9.54
CA THR A 164 5.03 -11.47 -8.21
C THR A 164 4.31 -10.49 -7.28
N ILE A 165 4.00 -10.98 -6.08
CA ILE A 165 3.46 -10.14 -4.99
C ILE A 165 4.41 -8.99 -4.60
N ALA A 166 5.71 -9.07 -4.88
CA ALA A 166 6.65 -7.97 -4.66
C ALA A 166 6.36 -6.78 -5.59
N ASP A 167 6.10 -7.06 -6.87
CA ASP A 167 5.71 -6.05 -7.86
C ASP A 167 4.36 -5.42 -7.49
N MET A 168 3.37 -6.25 -7.13
CA MET A 168 2.03 -5.79 -6.70
C MET A 168 2.10 -4.90 -5.46
N ALA A 169 3.05 -5.16 -4.55
CA ALA A 169 3.22 -4.40 -3.33
C ALA A 169 3.91 -3.05 -3.55
N ILE A 170 4.90 -2.99 -4.42
CA ILE A 170 5.73 -1.80 -4.65
C ILE A 170 5.03 -0.80 -5.57
N MET A 171 4.44 -1.26 -6.68
CA MET A 171 3.93 -0.41 -7.76
C MET A 171 2.92 0.67 -7.29
N PRO A 172 1.92 0.39 -6.43
CA PRO A 172 0.95 1.40 -6.04
C PRO A 172 1.56 2.63 -5.35
N TRP A 173 2.70 2.48 -4.68
CA TRP A 173 3.43 3.55 -4.03
C TRP A 173 4.21 4.46 -4.98
N LEU A 174 4.45 4.02 -6.22
CA LEU A 174 5.18 4.76 -7.26
C LEU A 174 4.24 5.47 -8.25
N ARG A 175 2.95 5.59 -7.88
CA ARG A 175 1.93 6.19 -8.75
C ARG A 175 2.10 7.68 -8.97
N ASP A 176 2.42 8.42 -7.90
CA ASP A 176 2.47 9.89 -7.89
C ASP A 176 3.85 10.40 -7.45
N PRO A 177 4.93 10.20 -8.25
CA PRO A 177 6.28 10.60 -7.87
C PRO A 177 6.42 12.10 -7.58
N ALA A 178 5.70 12.95 -8.33
CA ALA A 178 5.72 14.39 -8.12
C ALA A 178 5.23 14.80 -6.72
N LYS A 179 4.21 14.11 -6.16
CA LYS A 179 3.76 14.34 -4.78
C LYS A 179 4.77 13.89 -3.73
N GLN A 180 5.73 13.07 -4.13
CA GLN A 180 6.85 12.62 -3.29
C GLN A 180 8.10 13.49 -3.46
N GLY A 181 8.04 14.52 -4.32
CA GLY A 181 9.18 15.37 -4.66
C GLY A 181 10.24 14.65 -5.51
N VAL A 182 9.85 13.63 -6.26
CA VAL A 182 10.72 12.80 -7.09
C VAL A 182 10.48 13.07 -8.56
N ASP A 183 11.57 13.35 -9.29
CA ASP A 183 11.57 13.42 -10.75
C ASP A 183 11.81 12.02 -11.32
N ILE A 184 10.74 11.41 -11.83
CA ILE A 184 10.77 10.03 -12.34
C ILE A 184 11.62 9.87 -13.60
N SER A 185 11.87 10.94 -14.35
CA SER A 185 12.70 10.88 -15.58
C SER A 185 14.15 10.44 -15.30
N LYS A 186 14.59 10.57 -14.04
CA LYS A 186 15.90 10.10 -13.57
C LYS A 186 15.98 8.58 -13.36
N TYR A 187 14.85 7.87 -13.46
CA TYR A 187 14.70 6.44 -13.15
C TYR A 187 14.04 5.68 -14.32
N PRO A 188 14.70 5.56 -15.49
CA PRO A 188 14.08 5.05 -16.72
C PRO A 188 13.70 3.56 -16.64
N ASN A 189 14.47 2.74 -15.91
CA ASN A 189 14.17 1.32 -15.74
C ASN A 189 12.93 1.11 -14.87
N LEU A 190 12.83 1.87 -13.77
CA LEU A 190 11.66 1.90 -12.91
C LEU A 190 10.43 2.39 -13.67
N GLN A 191 10.57 3.44 -14.48
CA GLN A 191 9.47 3.97 -15.29
C GLN A 191 8.94 2.91 -16.25
N ARG A 192 9.83 2.24 -17.02
CA ARG A 192 9.47 1.15 -17.94
C ARG A 192 8.72 0.02 -17.25
N TRP A 193 9.21 -0.44 -16.09
CA TRP A 193 8.58 -1.49 -15.29
C TRP A 193 7.21 -1.05 -14.76
N ARG A 194 7.11 0.16 -14.19
CA ARG A 194 5.88 0.72 -13.68
C ARG A 194 4.81 0.81 -14.78
N ASP A 195 5.15 1.34 -15.93
CA ASP A 195 4.22 1.56 -17.04
C ASP A 195 3.70 0.21 -17.58
N ARG A 196 4.57 -0.80 -17.68
CA ARG A 196 4.16 -2.18 -18.02
C ARG A 196 3.13 -2.76 -17.06
N ILE A 197 3.30 -2.58 -15.73
CA ILE A 197 2.33 -3.07 -14.74
C ILE A 197 1.02 -2.29 -14.88
N TRP A 198 1.10 -1.00 -15.13
CA TRP A 198 -0.07 -0.14 -15.24
C TRP A 198 -0.96 -0.47 -16.44
N GLU A 199 -0.41 -1.03 -17.48
CA GLU A 199 -1.14 -1.47 -18.69
C GLU A 199 -1.88 -2.81 -18.50
N ARG A 200 -1.63 -3.53 -17.40
CA ARG A 200 -2.30 -4.81 -17.14
C ARG A 200 -3.80 -4.58 -16.88
N PRO A 201 -4.71 -5.26 -17.58
CA PRO A 201 -6.16 -5.05 -17.42
C PRO A 201 -6.65 -5.25 -15.97
N GLN A 202 -6.08 -6.22 -15.26
CA GLN A 202 -6.42 -6.51 -13.87
C GLN A 202 -5.94 -5.40 -12.92
N VAL A 203 -4.80 -4.78 -13.22
CA VAL A 203 -4.30 -3.63 -12.45
C VAL A 203 -5.18 -2.41 -12.70
N VAL A 204 -5.56 -2.15 -13.94
CA VAL A 204 -6.51 -1.06 -14.28
C VAL A 204 -7.82 -1.26 -13.52
N ALA A 205 -8.42 -2.45 -13.57
CA ALA A 205 -9.65 -2.77 -12.85
C ALA A 205 -9.50 -2.62 -11.33
N ALA A 206 -8.37 -3.09 -10.77
CA ALA A 206 -8.07 -2.96 -9.35
C ALA A 206 -7.98 -1.51 -8.88
N LEU A 207 -7.40 -0.65 -9.72
CA LEU A 207 -7.28 0.77 -9.42
C LEU A 207 -8.63 1.51 -9.47
N GLU A 208 -9.63 0.97 -10.13
CA GLU A 208 -11.00 1.53 -10.13
C GLU A 208 -11.81 1.12 -8.91
N THR A 209 -11.35 0.16 -8.10
CA THR A 209 -12.03 -0.22 -6.85
C THR A 209 -12.14 1.00 -5.92
N LEU A 210 -13.36 1.37 -5.56
CA LEU A 210 -13.69 2.55 -4.76
C LEU A 210 -13.17 3.88 -5.35
N ALA A 211 -13.14 4.00 -6.68
CA ALA A 211 -12.61 5.20 -7.35
C ALA A 211 -13.38 6.48 -6.97
N GLU A 212 -14.68 6.37 -6.71
CA GLU A 212 -15.54 7.45 -6.24
C GLU A 212 -15.13 8.01 -4.87
N ASN A 213 -14.47 7.19 -4.05
CA ASN A 213 -13.96 7.56 -2.73
C ASN A 213 -12.54 8.16 -2.77
N ARG A 214 -11.91 8.25 -3.95
CA ARG A 214 -10.61 8.90 -4.08
C ARG A 214 -10.71 10.39 -3.82
N ARG A 215 -9.73 10.88 -3.10
CA ARG A 215 -9.59 12.32 -2.91
C ARG A 215 -9.24 12.98 -4.24
N LYS A 216 -9.94 14.09 -4.50
CA LYS A 216 -9.73 14.89 -5.71
C LYS A 216 -8.53 15.84 -5.58
N ASP A 217 -8.19 16.20 -4.35
CA ASP A 217 -7.07 17.09 -4.02
C ASP A 217 -6.29 16.63 -2.78
N ASN A 218 -5.35 17.42 -2.32
CA ASN A 218 -4.52 17.11 -1.15
C ASN A 218 -5.05 17.75 0.15
N SER A 219 -6.18 18.46 0.12
CA SER A 219 -6.75 19.13 1.29
C SER A 219 -7.45 18.13 2.23
N PHE A 220 -7.46 18.46 3.51
CA PHE A 220 -8.27 17.80 4.54
C PHE A 220 -9.04 18.87 5.28
N ASP A 221 -10.27 18.61 5.67
CA ASP A 221 -10.93 19.43 6.69
C ASP A 221 -10.27 19.20 8.07
N ASP A 222 -10.62 20.04 9.05
CA ASP A 222 -9.98 19.98 10.37
C ASP A 222 -10.24 18.66 11.09
N LYS A 223 -11.44 18.09 10.93
CA LYS A 223 -11.83 16.82 11.53
C LYS A 223 -11.04 15.66 10.94
N SER A 224 -10.98 15.57 9.62
CA SER A 224 -10.21 14.50 8.93
C SER A 224 -8.71 14.61 9.22
N TRP A 225 -8.19 15.85 9.32
CA TRP A 225 -6.80 16.06 9.70
C TRP A 225 -6.50 15.56 11.12
N GLU A 226 -7.37 15.90 12.09
CA GLU A 226 -7.20 15.44 13.47
C GLU A 226 -7.30 13.92 13.60
N ILE A 227 -8.23 13.28 12.85
CA ILE A 227 -8.37 11.83 12.81
C ILE A 227 -7.11 11.15 12.26
N MET A 228 -6.54 11.68 11.18
CA MET A 228 -5.44 11.03 10.47
C MET A 228 -4.06 11.37 11.03
N TYR A 229 -3.86 12.60 11.54
CA TYR A 229 -2.55 13.16 11.89
C TYR A 229 -2.53 13.88 13.22
N GLY A 230 -3.66 13.98 13.93
CA GLY A 230 -3.81 14.74 15.15
C GLY A 230 -3.16 14.07 16.37
N ARG A 231 -3.11 14.85 17.46
CA ARG A 231 -2.49 14.43 18.73
C ARG A 231 -3.30 13.37 19.47
N THR A 232 -4.59 13.27 19.21
CA THR A 232 -5.52 12.32 19.85
C THR A 232 -5.54 10.96 19.17
N GLN A 233 -4.78 10.76 18.10
CA GLN A 233 -4.78 9.51 17.33
C GLN A 233 -4.47 8.28 18.19
N SER A 234 -3.57 8.40 19.18
CA SER A 234 -3.20 7.31 20.09
C SER A 234 -4.29 6.91 21.08
N SER A 235 -5.25 7.81 21.37
CA SER A 235 -6.36 7.55 22.29
C SER A 235 -7.65 7.12 21.59
N GLN A 236 -7.70 7.19 20.26
CA GLN A 236 -8.85 6.74 19.48
C GLN A 236 -8.93 5.20 19.52
N GLY A 237 -10.10 4.67 19.83
CA GLY A 237 -10.30 3.22 19.95
C GLY A 237 -10.12 2.66 21.37
N THR A 238 -9.65 3.45 22.33
CA THR A 238 -9.52 3.03 23.73
C THR A 238 -10.77 3.29 24.59
N ALA A 239 -11.74 4.01 24.08
CA ALA A 239 -12.98 4.36 24.78
C ALA A 239 -14.08 3.34 24.50
N ALA A 240 -13.95 2.11 24.99
CA ALA A 240 -15.02 1.16 25.23
C ALA A 240 -14.52 0.06 26.16
N GLY A 241 -14.34 0.37 27.43
CA GLY A 241 -14.31 -0.56 28.53
C GLY A 241 -15.61 -0.44 29.30
#